data_23c5ca60fa7cf61fb02b654ec08970d5
#
_entry.id   23c5ca60fa7cf61fb02b654ec08970d5
#
_cell.length_a   1.000
_cell.length_b   1.000
_cell.length_c   1.000
_cell.angle_alpha   90.00
_cell.angle_beta   90.00
_cell.angle_gamma   90.00
#
_symmetry.space_group_name_H-M   'P 1'
#
loop_
_entity.id
_entity.type
_entity.pdbx_description
1 polymer ?
#
loop_
_entity_poly.entity_id
_entity_poly.type
_entity_poly.pdbx_seq_one_letter_code
_entity_poly.pdbx_strand_id
1 'polypeptide(L)'
;MLKSLNKTKKNILLTSIVLFNKRGAFNVLNHEIAKASGISLSNFNYHFPTKKDLVISLCRHMRHVLNKKIAENKLLANDSSPLEVAKIYLEFENDFKFFYLDTHNILKSYKELEQEMEIQIFEAVKLIKNIIYIAVGKGEMMHGPGITENTYEQVSNQIWMTCHFWFAQSDFKKTKENIINRGLYACYSLLFPYLSDKGIKKYTAFLNNLKK
;
A
#
# COMPACT_ATOMS: atom_id res chain seq x y z
N MET A 1 -3.50 14.35 -10.21
CA MET A 1 -2.12 14.89 -10.23
C MET A 1 -1.38 14.60 -11.55
N LEU A 2 -1.24 13.34 -12.03
CA LEU A 2 -0.50 13.08 -13.30
C LEU A 2 -1.17 13.67 -14.57
N LYS A 3 -2.47 13.91 -14.58
CA LYS A 3 -3.16 14.56 -15.73
C LYS A 3 -2.76 16.04 -15.90
N SER A 4 -2.32 16.70 -14.83
CA SER A 4 -1.85 18.10 -14.85
C SER A 4 -0.33 18.24 -14.98
N LEU A 5 0.41 17.12 -14.91
CA LEU A 5 1.86 17.13 -15.07
C LEU A 5 2.24 17.14 -16.54
N ASN A 6 3.27 17.92 -16.87
CA ASN A 6 3.97 17.84 -18.15
C ASN A 6 4.38 16.38 -18.46
N LYS A 7 4.25 15.98 -19.74
CA LYS A 7 4.56 14.63 -20.23
C LYS A 7 5.97 14.15 -19.79
N THR A 8 6.95 15.03 -19.84
CA THR A 8 8.33 14.75 -19.44
C THR A 8 8.41 14.43 -17.93
N LYS A 9 7.81 15.26 -17.08
CA LYS A 9 7.81 15.06 -15.63
C LYS A 9 7.15 13.73 -15.24
N LYS A 10 6.05 13.37 -15.92
CA LYS A 10 5.38 12.09 -15.76
C LYS A 10 6.29 10.93 -16.13
N ASN A 11 6.99 11.01 -17.27
CA ASN A 11 7.92 9.98 -17.73
C ASN A 11 9.06 9.77 -16.73
N ILE A 12 9.65 10.85 -16.20
CA ILE A 12 10.68 10.78 -15.16
C ILE A 12 10.18 10.03 -13.93
N LEU A 13 8.98 10.36 -13.42
CA LEU A 13 8.42 9.69 -12.24
C LEU A 13 8.22 8.19 -12.49
N LEU A 14 7.62 7.80 -13.61
CA LEU A 14 7.38 6.38 -13.93
C LEU A 14 8.69 5.61 -14.10
N THR A 15 9.67 6.19 -14.80
CA THR A 15 11.00 5.59 -14.97
C THR A 15 11.71 5.44 -13.61
N SER A 16 11.57 6.43 -12.73
CA SER A 16 12.16 6.38 -11.38
C SER A 16 11.56 5.25 -10.55
N ILE A 17 10.24 5.03 -10.59
CA ILE A 17 9.60 3.93 -9.88
C ILE A 17 10.20 2.58 -10.31
N VAL A 18 10.35 2.36 -11.62
CA VAL A 18 10.94 1.12 -12.14
C VAL A 18 12.37 0.91 -11.65
N LEU A 19 13.21 1.93 -11.72
CA LEU A 19 14.61 1.87 -11.29
C LEU A 19 14.72 1.69 -9.77
N PHE A 20 13.90 2.42 -9.00
CA PHE A 20 13.91 2.36 -7.54
C PHE A 20 13.39 1.03 -7.02
N ASN A 21 12.34 0.48 -7.61
CA ASN A 21 11.85 -0.87 -7.27
C ASN A 21 12.91 -1.96 -7.49
N LYS A 22 13.82 -1.74 -8.45
CA LYS A 22 14.89 -2.70 -8.78
C LYS A 22 16.12 -2.57 -7.89
N ARG A 23 16.47 -1.35 -7.46
CA ARG A 23 17.79 -1.08 -6.85
C ARG A 23 17.74 -0.26 -5.55
N GLY A 24 16.55 0.16 -5.11
CA GLY A 24 16.37 1.10 -4.01
C GLY A 24 16.55 2.56 -4.44
N ALA A 25 15.86 3.48 -3.75
CA ALA A 25 15.86 4.91 -4.11
C ALA A 25 17.24 5.56 -3.96
N PHE A 26 18.02 5.17 -2.96
CA PHE A 26 19.33 5.77 -2.68
C PHE A 26 20.44 5.29 -3.63
N ASN A 27 20.29 4.12 -4.27
CA ASN A 27 21.29 3.51 -5.14
C ASN A 27 21.15 3.89 -6.62
N VAL A 28 20.18 4.73 -6.99
CA VAL A 28 19.97 5.17 -8.37
C VAL A 28 20.35 6.64 -8.49
N LEU A 29 21.24 6.97 -9.42
CA LEU A 29 21.71 8.35 -9.64
C LEU A 29 20.81 9.11 -10.63
N ASN A 30 20.74 10.44 -10.51
CA ASN A 30 19.91 11.29 -11.37
C ASN A 30 20.23 11.15 -12.86
N HIS A 31 21.52 11.02 -13.22
CA HIS A 31 21.92 10.84 -14.62
C HIS A 31 21.44 9.50 -15.22
N GLU A 32 21.32 8.44 -14.40
CA GLU A 32 20.78 7.16 -14.84
C GLU A 32 19.29 7.25 -15.13
N ILE A 33 18.54 7.99 -14.27
CA ILE A 33 17.12 8.25 -14.49
C ILE A 33 16.93 9.09 -15.76
N ALA A 34 17.73 10.16 -15.94
CA ALA A 34 17.67 10.99 -17.13
C ALA A 34 17.88 10.15 -18.40
N LYS A 35 18.96 9.33 -18.43
CA LYS A 35 19.28 8.41 -19.53
C LYS A 35 18.14 7.44 -19.81
N ALA A 36 17.60 6.80 -18.78
CA ALA A 36 16.49 5.83 -18.91
C ALA A 36 15.17 6.50 -19.34
N SER A 37 15.00 7.80 -19.02
CA SER A 37 13.85 8.61 -19.45
C SER A 37 14.00 9.19 -20.86
N GLY A 38 15.16 8.99 -21.52
CA GLY A 38 15.44 9.52 -22.86
C GLY A 38 15.63 11.04 -22.89
N ILE A 39 16.14 11.65 -21.81
CA ILE A 39 16.37 13.11 -21.71
C ILE A 39 17.78 13.41 -21.22
N SER A 40 18.24 14.66 -21.45
CA SER A 40 19.50 15.13 -20.89
C SER A 40 19.41 15.31 -19.37
N LEU A 41 20.56 15.25 -18.67
CA LEU A 41 20.65 15.54 -17.24
C LEU A 41 20.20 16.97 -16.91
N SER A 42 20.49 17.94 -17.78
CA SER A 42 20.04 19.33 -17.63
C SER A 42 18.52 19.42 -17.66
N ASN A 43 17.86 18.72 -18.58
CA ASN A 43 16.40 18.69 -18.65
C ASN A 43 15.78 17.96 -17.42
N PHE A 44 16.43 16.90 -16.94
CA PHE A 44 16.03 16.25 -15.68
C PHE A 44 16.10 17.22 -14.50
N ASN A 45 17.24 17.93 -14.33
CA ASN A 45 17.45 18.90 -13.25
C ASN A 45 16.50 20.10 -13.32
N TYR A 46 16.04 20.49 -14.52
CA TYR A 46 14.97 21.48 -14.67
C TYR A 46 13.66 21.03 -14.03
N HIS A 47 13.31 19.72 -14.12
CA HIS A 47 12.10 19.18 -13.54
C HIS A 47 12.25 18.80 -12.07
N PHE A 48 13.41 18.32 -11.68
CA PHE A 48 13.76 17.86 -10.33
C PHE A 48 15.18 18.31 -9.99
N PRO A 49 15.32 19.54 -9.43
CA PRO A 49 16.64 20.11 -9.11
C PRO A 49 17.45 19.22 -8.17
N THR A 50 16.80 18.53 -7.25
CA THR A 50 17.45 17.63 -6.31
C THR A 50 16.79 16.24 -6.29
N LYS A 51 17.53 15.27 -5.78
CA LYS A 51 16.98 13.92 -5.51
C LYS A 51 15.82 13.95 -4.52
N LYS A 52 15.88 14.87 -3.55
CA LYS A 52 14.82 15.15 -2.58
C LYS A 52 13.51 15.53 -3.28
N ASP A 53 13.56 16.47 -4.23
CA ASP A 53 12.36 16.92 -4.96
C ASP A 53 11.71 15.77 -5.73
N LEU A 54 12.52 14.90 -6.31
CA LEU A 54 12.04 13.71 -7.00
C LEU A 54 11.36 12.74 -6.04
N VAL A 55 12.01 12.39 -4.91
CA VAL A 55 11.47 11.41 -3.95
C VAL A 55 10.19 11.94 -3.31
N ILE A 56 10.15 13.19 -2.88
CA ILE A 56 8.93 13.81 -2.34
C ILE A 56 7.80 13.79 -3.39
N SER A 57 8.10 14.12 -4.65
CA SER A 57 7.10 14.08 -5.72
C SER A 57 6.59 12.66 -5.98
N LEU A 58 7.45 11.64 -5.86
CA LEU A 58 7.07 10.24 -5.97
C LEU A 58 6.14 9.82 -4.81
N CYS A 59 6.48 10.15 -3.58
CA CYS A 59 5.64 9.83 -2.42
C CYS A 59 4.24 10.48 -2.52
N ARG A 60 4.17 11.73 -2.96
CA ARG A 60 2.88 12.41 -3.22
C ARG A 60 2.12 11.79 -4.38
N HIS A 61 2.83 11.31 -5.39
CA HIS A 61 2.21 10.56 -6.48
C HIS A 61 1.63 9.21 -5.98
N MET A 62 2.37 8.48 -5.16
CA MET A 62 1.90 7.24 -4.52
C MET A 62 0.59 7.48 -3.76
N ARG A 63 0.53 8.51 -2.91
CA ARG A 63 -0.69 8.87 -2.18
C ARG A 63 -1.87 9.11 -3.12
N HIS A 64 -1.65 9.84 -4.22
CA HIS A 64 -2.69 10.08 -5.21
C HIS A 64 -3.17 8.78 -5.89
N VAL A 65 -2.25 7.87 -6.23
CA VAL A 65 -2.59 6.57 -6.82
C VAL A 65 -3.40 5.71 -5.85
N LEU A 66 -3.02 5.67 -4.56
CA LEU A 66 -3.75 4.93 -3.54
C LEU A 66 -5.17 5.47 -3.37
N ASN A 67 -5.32 6.78 -3.19
CA ASN A 67 -6.62 7.41 -3.03
C ASN A 67 -7.54 7.15 -4.25
N LYS A 68 -6.97 7.16 -5.45
CA LYS A 68 -7.70 6.82 -6.67
C LYS A 68 -8.12 5.34 -6.67
N LYS A 69 -7.23 4.40 -6.32
CA LYS A 69 -7.56 2.97 -6.20
C LYS A 69 -8.70 2.75 -5.18
N ILE A 70 -8.64 3.39 -4.01
CA ILE A 70 -9.69 3.31 -2.98
C ILE A 70 -11.04 3.79 -3.53
N ALA A 71 -11.06 4.94 -4.22
CA ALA A 71 -12.28 5.51 -4.79
C ALA A 71 -12.86 4.65 -5.93
N GLU A 72 -12.04 4.19 -6.86
CA GLU A 72 -12.45 3.36 -8.00
C GLU A 72 -13.01 2.00 -7.57
N ASN A 73 -12.46 1.40 -6.52
CA ASN A 73 -12.96 0.13 -5.97
C ASN A 73 -14.16 0.31 -5.03
N LYS A 74 -14.64 1.55 -4.84
CA LYS A 74 -15.79 1.86 -4.00
C LYS A 74 -15.69 1.20 -2.62
N LEU A 75 -14.50 1.16 -2.03
CA LEU A 75 -14.22 0.47 -0.75
C LEU A 75 -15.09 0.93 0.41
N LEU A 76 -15.66 2.13 0.33
CA LEU A 76 -16.62 2.63 1.30
C LEU A 76 -18.08 2.22 0.98
N ALA A 77 -18.29 1.48 -0.12
CA ALA A 77 -19.61 0.91 -0.42
C ALA A 77 -19.89 -0.29 0.49
N ASN A 78 -21.19 -0.54 0.71
CA ASN A 78 -21.66 -1.54 1.68
C ASN A 78 -21.24 -2.99 1.40
N ASP A 79 -20.55 -3.29 0.29
CA ASP A 79 -20.17 -4.66 -0.08
C ASP A 79 -18.69 -5.00 0.12
N SER A 80 -17.86 -4.03 0.45
CA SER A 80 -16.43 -4.27 0.66
C SER A 80 -16.15 -5.13 1.90
N SER A 81 -15.11 -5.96 1.80
CA SER A 81 -14.61 -6.78 2.91
C SER A 81 -13.21 -6.30 3.35
N PRO A 82 -12.80 -6.58 4.60
CA PRO A 82 -11.44 -6.28 5.06
C PRO A 82 -10.35 -6.92 4.19
N LEU A 83 -10.60 -8.10 3.58
CA LEU A 83 -9.63 -8.75 2.69
C LEU A 83 -9.50 -8.06 1.32
N GLU A 84 -10.57 -7.47 0.80
CA GLU A 84 -10.50 -6.66 -0.44
C GLU A 84 -9.69 -5.40 -0.20
N VAL A 85 -9.85 -4.76 0.95
CA VAL A 85 -9.03 -3.63 1.36
C VAL A 85 -7.56 -4.05 1.46
N ALA A 86 -7.25 -5.13 2.18
CA ALA A 86 -5.89 -5.65 2.30
C ALA A 86 -5.28 -5.98 0.93
N LYS A 87 -6.06 -6.55 -0.01
CA LYS A 87 -5.60 -6.83 -1.38
C LYS A 87 -5.17 -5.56 -2.09
N ILE A 88 -5.98 -4.50 -2.03
CA ILE A 88 -5.66 -3.22 -2.69
C ILE A 88 -4.38 -2.60 -2.11
N TYR A 89 -4.21 -2.65 -0.78
CA TYR A 89 -2.97 -2.19 -0.16
C TYR A 89 -1.77 -3.03 -0.59
N LEU A 90 -1.83 -4.35 -0.55
CA LEU A 90 -0.73 -5.23 -0.97
C LEU A 90 -0.37 -5.05 -2.44
N GLU A 91 -1.36 -4.94 -3.35
CA GLU A 91 -1.11 -4.66 -4.77
C GLU A 91 -0.45 -3.29 -4.97
N PHE A 92 -0.96 -2.27 -4.28
CA PHE A 92 -0.38 -0.93 -4.33
C PHE A 92 1.05 -0.90 -3.79
N GLU A 93 1.32 -1.54 -2.68
CA GLU A 93 2.65 -1.59 -2.09
C GLU A 93 3.64 -2.36 -2.97
N ASN A 94 3.18 -3.41 -3.66
CA ASN A 94 3.99 -4.10 -4.66
C ASN A 94 4.38 -3.20 -5.84
N ASP A 95 3.47 -2.31 -6.28
CA ASP A 95 3.76 -1.33 -7.34
C ASP A 95 4.85 -0.33 -6.93
N PHE A 96 4.97 -0.05 -5.63
CA PHE A 96 5.89 0.93 -5.05
C PHE A 96 6.86 0.33 -4.01
N LYS A 97 7.34 -0.89 -4.26
CA LYS A 97 8.18 -1.65 -3.31
C LYS A 97 9.37 -0.86 -2.75
N PHE A 98 9.99 -0.02 -3.55
CA PHE A 98 11.14 0.79 -3.13
C PHE A 98 10.89 1.58 -1.85
N PHE A 99 9.65 2.07 -1.68
CA PHE A 99 9.27 2.84 -0.50
C PHE A 99 9.12 1.93 0.72
N TYR A 100 8.38 0.83 0.58
CA TYR A 100 8.06 -0.09 1.68
C TYR A 100 9.25 -0.92 2.15
N LEU A 101 10.23 -1.17 1.27
CA LEU A 101 11.48 -1.83 1.63
C LEU A 101 12.43 -0.90 2.42
N ASP A 102 12.29 0.42 2.30
CA ASP A 102 13.23 1.39 2.85
C ASP A 102 12.54 2.61 3.50
N THR A 103 11.30 2.42 3.98
CA THR A 103 10.45 3.47 4.56
C THR A 103 11.20 4.28 5.61
N HIS A 104 11.86 3.60 6.57
CA HIS A 104 12.56 4.26 7.67
C HIS A 104 13.65 5.22 7.16
N ASN A 105 14.51 4.78 6.25
CA ASN A 105 15.58 5.63 5.72
C ASN A 105 15.04 6.77 4.86
N ILE A 106 13.96 6.53 4.09
CA ILE A 106 13.31 7.57 3.30
C ILE A 106 12.73 8.66 4.22
N LEU A 107 11.99 8.29 5.24
CA LEU A 107 11.41 9.24 6.19
C LEU A 107 12.49 9.97 6.99
N LYS A 108 13.51 9.27 7.48
CA LYS A 108 14.65 9.89 8.16
C LYS A 108 15.39 10.90 7.30
N SER A 109 15.51 10.63 5.98
CA SER A 109 16.20 11.52 5.04
C SER A 109 15.32 12.70 4.56
N TYR A 110 14.01 12.54 4.58
CA TYR A 110 13.04 13.53 4.06
C TYR A 110 11.94 13.78 5.07
N LYS A 111 12.26 14.53 6.10
CA LYS A 111 11.38 14.80 7.26
C LYS A 111 10.02 15.42 6.90
N GLU A 112 9.94 16.10 5.77
CA GLU A 112 8.67 16.64 5.26
C GLU A 112 7.63 15.55 4.97
N LEU A 113 8.07 14.30 4.80
CA LEU A 113 7.18 13.16 4.58
C LEU A 113 6.66 12.53 5.87
N GLU A 114 7.26 12.80 7.03
CA GLU A 114 6.87 12.18 8.31
C GLU A 114 5.42 12.49 8.65
N GLN A 115 5.04 13.77 8.64
CA GLN A 115 3.67 14.20 8.93
C GLN A 115 2.67 13.69 7.88
N GLU A 116 3.06 13.70 6.59
CA GLU A 116 2.21 13.16 5.52
C GLU A 116 1.99 11.65 5.71
N MET A 117 3.00 10.93 6.20
CA MET A 117 2.91 9.50 6.49
C MET A 117 2.04 9.20 7.70
N GLU A 118 2.17 9.97 8.79
CA GLU A 118 1.33 9.86 9.98
C GLU A 118 -0.15 9.97 9.64
N ILE A 119 -0.52 10.97 8.83
CA ILE A 119 -1.89 11.13 8.34
C ILE A 119 -2.33 9.92 7.52
N GLN A 120 -1.46 9.39 6.63
CA GLN A 120 -1.79 8.22 5.82
C GLN A 120 -2.03 6.96 6.66
N ILE A 121 -1.24 6.75 7.70
CA ILE A 121 -1.41 5.64 8.65
C ILE A 121 -2.77 5.75 9.33
N PHE A 122 -3.07 6.91 9.87
CA PHE A 122 -4.37 7.16 10.53
C PHE A 122 -5.54 6.92 9.59
N GLU A 123 -5.50 7.45 8.36
CA GLU A 123 -6.55 7.25 7.35
C GLU A 123 -6.70 5.78 6.96
N ALA A 124 -5.59 5.05 6.81
CA ALA A 124 -5.60 3.63 6.45
C ALA A 124 -6.23 2.76 7.56
N VAL A 125 -5.80 2.95 8.81
CA VAL A 125 -6.34 2.21 9.96
C VAL A 125 -7.83 2.51 10.14
N LYS A 126 -8.23 3.78 10.01
CA LYS A 126 -9.63 4.21 10.08
C LYS A 126 -10.47 3.56 8.98
N LEU A 127 -9.95 3.49 7.75
CA LEU A 127 -10.64 2.82 6.64
C LEU A 127 -10.86 1.33 6.95
N ILE A 128 -9.82 0.61 7.37
CA ILE A 128 -9.91 -0.81 7.71
C ILE A 128 -10.94 -1.02 8.84
N LYS A 129 -10.88 -0.20 9.90
CA LYS A 129 -11.83 -0.26 11.03
C LYS A 129 -13.28 -0.06 10.56
N ASN A 130 -13.53 0.91 9.71
CA ASN A 130 -14.86 1.15 9.17
C ASN A 130 -15.39 -0.06 8.36
N ILE A 131 -14.54 -0.69 7.54
CA ILE A 131 -14.92 -1.87 6.76
C ILE A 131 -15.18 -3.08 7.68
N ILE A 132 -14.41 -3.23 8.76
CA ILE A 132 -14.68 -4.24 9.79
C ILE A 132 -16.08 -4.03 10.41
N TYR A 133 -16.45 -2.80 10.76
CA TYR A 133 -17.80 -2.52 11.29
C TYR A 133 -18.90 -2.76 10.28
N ILE A 134 -18.68 -2.49 9.00
CA ILE A 134 -19.61 -2.88 7.93
C ILE A 134 -19.77 -4.41 7.90
N ALA A 135 -18.69 -5.18 8.03
CA ALA A 135 -18.73 -6.63 8.07
C ALA A 135 -19.45 -7.17 9.32
N VAL A 136 -19.30 -6.51 10.48
CA VAL A 136 -20.06 -6.79 11.70
C VAL A 136 -21.56 -6.57 11.44
N GLY A 137 -21.94 -5.44 10.88
CA GLY A 137 -23.34 -5.12 10.55
C GLY A 137 -23.99 -6.12 9.59
N LYS A 138 -23.18 -6.76 8.72
CA LYS A 138 -23.63 -7.84 7.82
C LYS A 138 -23.68 -9.22 8.48
N GLY A 139 -23.26 -9.34 9.74
CA GLY A 139 -23.13 -10.61 10.44
C GLY A 139 -22.00 -11.50 9.88
N GLU A 140 -20.99 -10.93 9.23
CA GLU A 140 -19.80 -11.63 8.74
C GLU A 140 -18.71 -11.71 9.81
N MET A 141 -18.70 -10.75 10.74
CA MET A 141 -17.84 -10.73 11.91
C MET A 141 -18.66 -10.72 13.19
N MET A 142 -18.09 -11.29 14.24
CA MET A 142 -18.75 -11.45 15.52
C MET A 142 -18.98 -10.11 16.21
N HIS A 143 -20.03 -10.06 17.01
CA HIS A 143 -20.34 -8.95 17.92
C HIS A 143 -20.85 -9.54 19.22
N GLY A 144 -20.37 -9.07 20.36
CA GLY A 144 -20.85 -9.59 21.65
C GLY A 144 -19.84 -9.43 22.80
N PRO A 145 -20.11 -10.06 23.93
CA PRO A 145 -19.22 -10.00 25.10
C PRO A 145 -17.78 -10.37 24.77
N GLY A 146 -16.83 -9.56 25.23
CA GLY A 146 -15.40 -9.75 24.98
C GLY A 146 -14.86 -9.14 23.69
N ILE A 147 -15.72 -8.71 22.75
CA ILE A 147 -15.30 -7.98 21.55
C ILE A 147 -15.68 -6.51 21.74
N THR A 148 -14.69 -5.68 22.01
CA THR A 148 -14.84 -4.25 22.25
C THR A 148 -14.45 -3.44 21.03
N GLU A 149 -14.71 -2.13 21.05
CA GLU A 149 -14.22 -1.20 20.03
C GLU A 149 -12.68 -1.27 19.90
N ASN A 150 -11.98 -1.37 21.02
CA ASN A 150 -10.54 -1.52 21.07
C ASN A 150 -10.07 -2.81 20.36
N THR A 151 -10.81 -3.91 20.43
CA THR A 151 -10.48 -5.17 19.72
C THR A 151 -10.35 -4.92 18.23
N TYR A 152 -11.34 -4.30 17.61
CA TYR A 152 -11.32 -4.04 16.17
C TYR A 152 -10.36 -2.93 15.77
N GLU A 153 -10.07 -2.00 16.64
CA GLU A 153 -8.99 -1.04 16.44
C GLU A 153 -7.63 -1.72 16.38
N GLN A 154 -7.34 -2.63 17.31
CA GLN A 154 -6.08 -3.41 17.30
C GLN A 154 -5.99 -4.32 16.09
N VAL A 155 -7.06 -5.02 15.70
CA VAL A 155 -7.08 -5.82 14.48
C VAL A 155 -6.81 -4.97 13.23
N SER A 156 -7.38 -3.77 13.15
CA SER A 156 -7.15 -2.84 12.04
C SER A 156 -5.69 -2.39 11.96
N ASN A 157 -5.08 -2.06 13.11
CA ASN A 157 -3.66 -1.75 13.20
C ASN A 157 -2.78 -2.92 12.74
N GLN A 158 -3.10 -4.14 13.19
CA GLN A 158 -2.35 -5.35 12.82
C GLN A 158 -2.45 -5.65 11.32
N ILE A 159 -3.63 -5.49 10.71
CA ILE A 159 -3.81 -5.64 9.26
C ILE A 159 -2.98 -4.60 8.52
N TRP A 160 -3.06 -3.32 8.94
CA TRP A 160 -2.24 -2.27 8.34
C TRP A 160 -0.75 -2.58 8.45
N MET A 161 -0.24 -2.94 9.64
CA MET A 161 1.16 -3.32 9.86
C MET A 161 1.56 -4.52 9.00
N THR A 162 0.69 -5.52 8.90
CA THR A 162 0.94 -6.71 8.08
C THR A 162 1.10 -6.33 6.61
N CYS A 163 0.24 -5.50 6.05
CA CYS A 163 0.38 -5.02 4.69
C CYS A 163 1.66 -4.18 4.54
N HIS A 164 1.85 -3.17 5.38
CA HIS A 164 2.93 -2.17 5.28
C HIS A 164 4.33 -2.77 5.34
N PHE A 165 4.54 -3.80 6.17
CA PHE A 165 5.84 -4.45 6.31
C PHE A 165 5.95 -5.78 5.56
N TRP A 166 4.92 -6.17 4.81
CA TRP A 166 4.83 -7.48 4.16
C TRP A 166 5.98 -7.73 3.18
N PHE A 167 6.29 -6.77 2.34
CA PHE A 167 7.33 -6.90 1.32
C PHE A 167 8.72 -6.93 1.94
N ALA A 168 9.01 -6.09 2.92
CA ALA A 168 10.28 -6.07 3.63
C ALA A 168 10.56 -7.42 4.32
N GLN A 169 9.54 -8.00 4.97
CA GLN A 169 9.64 -9.30 5.62
C GLN A 169 9.74 -10.45 4.61
N SER A 170 9.03 -10.37 3.49
CA SER A 170 8.92 -11.45 2.50
C SER A 170 10.11 -11.56 1.58
N ASP A 171 10.92 -10.52 1.45
CA ASP A 171 12.12 -10.50 0.58
C ASP A 171 13.17 -11.53 1.03
N PHE A 172 13.16 -11.91 2.31
CA PHE A 172 14.03 -12.96 2.87
C PHE A 172 13.53 -14.38 2.56
N LYS A 173 12.28 -14.56 2.15
CA LYS A 173 11.67 -15.88 1.90
C LYS A 173 11.57 -16.16 0.41
N LYS A 174 12.51 -16.94 -0.13
CA LYS A 174 12.45 -17.44 -1.51
C LYS A 174 11.37 -18.52 -1.63
N THR A 175 10.14 -18.14 -1.93
CA THR A 175 9.04 -19.08 -2.19
C THR A 175 8.51 -18.88 -3.60
N LYS A 176 7.94 -19.96 -4.19
CA LYS A 176 7.27 -19.92 -5.50
C LYS A 176 5.84 -19.35 -5.42
N GLU A 177 5.30 -19.19 -4.22
CA GLU A 177 3.94 -18.69 -4.03
C GLU A 177 3.86 -17.18 -4.31
N ASN A 178 2.70 -16.77 -4.81
CA ASN A 178 2.41 -15.35 -5.05
C ASN A 178 2.47 -14.58 -3.72
N ILE A 179 3.35 -13.59 -3.66
CA ILE A 179 3.63 -12.80 -2.45
C ILE A 179 2.37 -12.07 -1.93
N ILE A 180 1.50 -11.59 -2.83
CA ILE A 180 0.23 -10.91 -2.48
C ILE A 180 -0.72 -11.92 -1.85
N ASN A 181 -0.89 -13.10 -2.45
CA ASN A 181 -1.75 -14.15 -1.90
C ASN A 181 -1.32 -14.56 -0.49
N ARG A 182 -0.02 -14.70 -0.26
CA ARG A 182 0.53 -14.99 1.08
C ARG A 182 0.21 -13.88 2.08
N GLY A 183 0.30 -12.61 1.68
CA GLY A 183 -0.10 -11.47 2.51
C GLY A 183 -1.59 -11.49 2.85
N LEU A 184 -2.43 -11.87 1.90
CA LEU A 184 -3.88 -12.02 2.11
C LEU A 184 -4.19 -13.15 3.09
N TYR A 185 -3.47 -14.29 3.01
CA TYR A 185 -3.62 -15.35 4.00
C TYR A 185 -3.18 -14.91 5.40
N ALA A 186 -2.14 -14.09 5.53
CA ALA A 186 -1.72 -13.51 6.81
C ALA A 186 -2.82 -12.58 7.37
N CYS A 187 -3.40 -11.69 6.55
CA CYS A 187 -4.51 -10.84 6.95
C CYS A 187 -5.76 -11.65 7.33
N TYR A 188 -6.07 -12.71 6.57
CA TYR A 188 -7.16 -13.63 6.92
C TYR A 188 -6.96 -14.27 8.28
N SER A 189 -5.74 -14.72 8.61
CA SER A 189 -5.43 -15.31 9.90
C SER A 189 -5.65 -14.36 11.08
N LEU A 190 -5.43 -13.05 10.88
CA LEU A 190 -5.73 -12.02 11.88
C LEU A 190 -7.24 -11.81 12.08
N LEU A 191 -8.03 -11.97 11.02
CA LEU A 191 -9.48 -11.82 11.06
C LEU A 191 -10.19 -13.09 11.57
N PHE A 192 -9.59 -14.26 11.32
CA PHE A 192 -10.21 -15.56 11.54
C PHE A 192 -10.85 -15.75 12.94
N PRO A 193 -10.19 -15.34 14.05
CA PRO A 193 -10.76 -15.51 15.40
C PRO A 193 -12.06 -14.71 15.62
N TYR A 194 -12.35 -13.73 14.75
CA TYR A 194 -13.49 -12.82 14.87
C TYR A 194 -14.54 -13.05 13.78
N LEU A 195 -14.37 -14.07 12.92
CA LEU A 195 -15.32 -14.36 11.87
C LEU A 195 -16.49 -15.19 12.40
N SER A 196 -17.70 -14.88 11.95
CA SER A 196 -18.84 -15.77 12.03
C SER A 196 -18.73 -16.90 10.98
N ASP A 197 -19.58 -17.93 11.06
CA ASP A 197 -19.68 -18.97 10.04
C ASP A 197 -19.92 -18.40 8.64
N LYS A 198 -20.74 -17.33 8.55
CA LYS A 198 -21.00 -16.58 7.32
C LYS A 198 -19.72 -15.94 6.78
N GLY A 199 -18.94 -15.28 7.65
CA GLY A 199 -17.69 -14.66 7.32
C GLY A 199 -16.63 -15.67 6.89
N ILE A 200 -16.48 -16.77 7.61
CA ILE A 200 -15.57 -17.89 7.27
C ILE A 200 -15.87 -18.38 5.85
N LYS A 201 -17.13 -18.70 5.55
CA LYS A 201 -17.56 -19.19 4.23
C LYS A 201 -17.23 -18.17 3.12
N LYS A 202 -17.57 -16.90 3.32
CA LYS A 202 -17.35 -15.82 2.34
C LYS A 202 -15.86 -15.59 2.07
N TYR A 203 -15.06 -15.44 3.13
CA TYR A 203 -13.66 -15.07 2.99
C TYR A 203 -12.77 -16.22 2.53
N THR A 204 -13.12 -17.45 2.90
CA THR A 204 -12.48 -18.65 2.33
C THR A 204 -12.77 -18.77 0.82
N ALA A 205 -14.00 -18.51 0.40
CA ALA A 205 -14.35 -18.49 -1.04
C ALA A 205 -13.56 -17.41 -1.80
N PHE A 206 -13.40 -16.22 -1.23
CA PHE A 206 -12.56 -15.15 -1.79
C PHE A 206 -11.11 -15.61 -2.01
N LEU A 207 -10.49 -16.21 -0.98
CA LEU A 207 -9.11 -16.71 -1.05
C LEU A 207 -8.95 -17.85 -2.07
N ASN A 208 -9.93 -18.74 -2.17
CA ASN A 208 -9.89 -19.84 -3.14
C ASN A 208 -9.97 -19.36 -4.59
N ASN A 209 -10.67 -18.25 -4.85
CA ASN A 209 -10.73 -17.64 -6.17
C ASN A 209 -9.42 -16.98 -6.61
N LEU A 210 -8.50 -16.69 -5.69
CA LEU A 210 -7.17 -16.16 -6.01
C LEU A 210 -6.20 -17.23 -6.53
N LYS A 211 -6.53 -18.52 -6.39
CA LYS A 211 -5.70 -19.65 -6.84
C LYS A 211 -5.96 -20.04 -8.30
N LYS A 212 -6.99 -19.47 -8.90
CA LYS A 212 -7.35 -19.68 -10.32
C LYS A 212 -6.68 -18.62 -11.18
#